data_c2414c319bd05265a68cba93b98722cc
#
_entry.id   c2414c319bd05265a68cba93b98722cc
#
_cell.length_a   1.000
_cell.length_b   1.000
_cell.length_c   1.000
_cell.angle_alpha   90.00
_cell.angle_beta   90.00
_cell.angle_gamma   90.00
#
_symmetry.space_group_name_H-M   'P 1'
#
loop_
_entity.id
_entity.type
_entity.pdbx_description
1 polymer ?
#
loop_
_entity_poly.entity_id
_entity_poly.type
_entity_poly.pdbx_seq_one_letter_code
_entity_poly.pdbx_strand_id
1 'polypeptide(L)'
;PNLKPVVNATGTVLHTNLGRALISRKHAEHLMAIVSGYSNLEYDLEAGARGERYSHFEKLLCRITGAEAAMAVNNNAAAVMLTLSALCRGGEVPVSRGELVEIGGKFRVPDVMAQSGAIMVDLGTTNKTHLSDYEEAINENTAALLKVHTSNFRVVGFTESVSVAELVELGDKHGLPVIEDIGSVVLIDLSKYGLTYEPTVQESIRAGAAIVCFSGDKLLGGPQAGIIVGRKEYIKKIKKHPLTRAFRIDKFTAAALELT
;
A
#
# COMPACT_ATOMS: atom_id res chain seq x y z
N PRO A 1 10.93 -31.63 -2.15
CA PRO A 1 10.66 -30.30 -1.65
C PRO A 1 9.61 -30.29 -0.53
N ASN A 2 9.79 -29.42 0.46
CA ASN A 2 8.85 -29.31 1.59
C ASN A 2 7.62 -28.46 1.23
N LEU A 3 7.79 -27.46 0.37
CA LEU A 3 6.67 -26.68 -0.14
C LEU A 3 5.89 -27.51 -1.17
N LYS A 4 4.61 -27.72 -0.92
CA LYS A 4 3.73 -28.60 -1.71
C LYS A 4 2.42 -27.92 -2.03
N PRO A 5 1.81 -28.18 -3.19
CA PRO A 5 0.45 -27.78 -3.45
C PRO A 5 -0.52 -28.47 -2.46
N VAL A 6 -1.53 -27.72 -2.05
CA VAL A 6 -2.60 -28.18 -1.15
C VAL A 6 -3.96 -27.79 -1.69
N VAL A 7 -5.01 -28.47 -1.22
CA VAL A 7 -6.39 -28.11 -1.52
C VAL A 7 -6.92 -27.19 -0.42
N ASN A 8 -7.39 -26.01 -0.79
CA ASN A 8 -8.06 -25.11 0.15
C ASN A 8 -9.55 -25.52 0.31
N ALA A 9 -9.88 -26.14 1.42
CA ALA A 9 -11.25 -26.52 1.80
C ALA A 9 -11.74 -25.75 3.06
N THR A 10 -11.16 -24.57 3.34
CA THR A 10 -11.45 -23.80 4.56
C THR A 10 -12.67 -22.90 4.44
N GLY A 11 -13.16 -22.64 3.23
CA GLY A 11 -14.19 -21.63 2.96
C GLY A 11 -13.65 -20.19 2.87
N THR A 12 -12.34 -19.97 3.06
CA THR A 12 -11.70 -18.66 2.97
C THR A 12 -10.89 -18.58 1.67
N VAL A 13 -11.30 -17.74 0.73
CA VAL A 13 -10.69 -17.65 -0.61
C VAL A 13 -9.24 -17.17 -0.55
N LEU A 14 -8.98 -16.09 0.20
CA LEU A 14 -7.64 -15.52 0.40
C LEU A 14 -7.07 -15.97 1.76
N HIS A 15 -6.76 -17.26 1.87
CA HIS A 15 -6.29 -17.80 3.14
C HIS A 15 -4.80 -17.47 3.36
N THR A 16 -4.50 -16.74 4.42
CA THR A 16 -3.15 -16.23 4.75
C THR A 16 -2.08 -17.32 4.76
N ASN A 17 -2.39 -18.48 5.35
CA ASN A 17 -1.42 -19.58 5.51
C ASN A 17 -1.36 -20.52 4.30
N LEU A 18 -2.24 -20.34 3.31
CA LEU A 18 -2.32 -21.18 2.11
C LEU A 18 -1.89 -20.46 0.84
N GLY A 19 -1.10 -19.38 0.97
CA GLY A 19 -0.45 -18.69 -0.15
C GLY A 19 -1.19 -17.46 -0.66
N ARG A 20 -2.37 -17.11 -0.10
CA ARG A 20 -3.18 -15.93 -0.45
C ARG A 20 -3.68 -15.97 -1.90
N ALA A 21 -3.49 -14.90 -2.70
CA ALA A 21 -3.97 -14.85 -4.09
C ALA A 21 -3.25 -15.86 -4.99
N LEU A 22 -4.00 -16.44 -5.93
CA LEU A 22 -3.49 -17.43 -6.88
C LEU A 22 -3.17 -16.75 -8.22
N ILE A 23 -2.01 -17.10 -8.79
CA ILE A 23 -1.65 -16.70 -10.15
C ILE A 23 -2.28 -17.69 -11.15
N SER A 24 -2.89 -17.17 -12.22
CA SER A 24 -3.52 -18.02 -13.25
C SER A 24 -2.46 -18.90 -13.95
N ARG A 25 -2.88 -20.07 -14.47
CA ARG A 25 -1.97 -20.97 -15.21
C ARG A 25 -1.34 -20.27 -16.42
N LYS A 26 -2.11 -19.45 -17.15
CA LYS A 26 -1.61 -18.68 -18.30
C LYS A 26 -0.50 -17.71 -17.88
N HIS A 27 -0.66 -17.02 -16.76
CA HIS A 27 0.37 -16.14 -16.22
C HIS A 27 1.58 -16.93 -15.72
N ALA A 28 1.39 -18.10 -15.13
CA ALA A 28 2.48 -18.97 -14.67
C ALA A 28 3.37 -19.44 -15.81
N GLU A 29 2.82 -19.74 -16.99
CA GLU A 29 3.60 -20.13 -18.18
C GLU A 29 4.51 -18.99 -18.66
N HIS A 30 3.98 -17.76 -18.75
CA HIS A 30 4.77 -16.59 -19.10
C HIS A 30 5.85 -16.30 -18.04
N LEU A 31 5.48 -16.40 -16.76
CA LEU A 31 6.41 -16.23 -15.66
C LEU A 31 7.59 -17.20 -15.75
N MET A 32 7.32 -18.49 -16.07
CA MET A 32 8.36 -19.49 -16.27
C MET A 32 9.33 -19.13 -17.41
N ALA A 33 8.83 -18.56 -18.51
CA ALA A 33 9.71 -18.11 -19.60
C ALA A 33 10.65 -16.98 -19.16
N ILE A 34 10.16 -16.01 -18.36
CA ILE A 34 10.97 -14.90 -17.84
C ILE A 34 12.00 -15.39 -16.82
N VAL A 35 11.62 -16.29 -15.91
CA VAL A 35 12.51 -16.67 -14.80
C VAL A 35 13.57 -17.70 -15.21
N SER A 36 13.32 -18.50 -16.24
CA SER A 36 14.26 -19.50 -16.76
C SER A 36 15.31 -18.92 -17.73
N GLY A 37 15.22 -17.64 -18.09
CA GLY A 37 16.13 -16.96 -19.01
C GLY A 37 16.65 -15.62 -18.50
N TYR A 38 17.46 -14.97 -19.32
CA TYR A 38 17.79 -13.55 -19.16
C TYR A 38 16.56 -12.70 -19.49
N SER A 39 16.42 -11.55 -18.82
CA SER A 39 15.32 -10.62 -19.03
C SER A 39 15.80 -9.17 -18.97
N ASN A 40 15.00 -8.28 -19.51
CA ASN A 40 15.24 -6.83 -19.51
C ASN A 40 14.84 -6.14 -18.20
N LEU A 41 14.86 -6.83 -17.07
CA LEU A 41 14.37 -6.33 -15.76
C LEU A 41 14.88 -4.91 -15.41
N GLU A 42 16.16 -4.63 -15.68
CA GLU A 42 16.80 -3.31 -15.47
C GLU A 42 17.54 -2.87 -16.74
N TYR A 43 17.01 -3.20 -17.90
CA TYR A 43 17.60 -2.84 -19.19
C TYR A 43 16.53 -2.30 -20.12
N ASP A 44 16.76 -1.10 -20.65
CA ASP A 44 15.93 -0.49 -21.69
C ASP A 44 16.39 -0.98 -23.06
N LEU A 45 15.55 -1.78 -23.72
CA LEU A 45 15.86 -2.38 -25.01
C LEU A 45 15.91 -1.34 -26.16
N GLU A 46 15.14 -0.25 -26.06
CA GLU A 46 15.11 0.80 -27.08
C GLU A 46 16.33 1.72 -26.96
N ALA A 47 16.65 2.11 -25.71
CA ALA A 47 17.80 2.97 -25.45
C ALA A 47 19.13 2.23 -25.45
N GLY A 48 19.13 0.90 -25.39
CA GLY A 48 20.35 0.06 -25.26
C GLY A 48 21.15 0.33 -23.97
N ALA A 49 20.47 0.74 -22.90
CA ALA A 49 21.08 1.23 -21.67
C ALA A 49 20.38 0.68 -20.42
N ARG A 50 20.94 1.00 -19.25
CA ARG A 50 20.34 0.64 -17.97
C ARG A 50 18.98 1.32 -17.82
N GLY A 51 17.93 0.51 -17.56
CA GLY A 51 16.57 0.94 -17.26
C GLY A 51 16.22 0.82 -15.76
N GLU A 52 14.98 1.21 -15.45
CA GLU A 52 14.40 1.09 -14.12
C GLU A 52 13.47 -0.14 -14.05
N ARG A 53 13.56 -0.89 -12.95
CA ARG A 53 12.72 -2.07 -12.68
C ARG A 53 11.23 -1.76 -12.67
N TYR A 54 10.85 -0.55 -12.25
CA TYR A 54 9.45 -0.11 -12.16
C TYR A 54 8.82 0.19 -13.51
N SER A 55 9.62 0.41 -14.57
CA SER A 55 9.12 0.75 -15.91
C SER A 55 8.16 -0.29 -16.49
N HIS A 56 8.29 -1.56 -16.07
CA HIS A 56 7.46 -2.66 -16.54
C HIS A 56 5.99 -2.55 -16.11
N PHE A 57 5.70 -1.99 -14.94
CA PHE A 57 4.34 -1.93 -14.38
C PHE A 57 3.90 -0.52 -13.92
N GLU A 58 4.81 0.46 -13.80
CA GLU A 58 4.47 1.81 -13.32
C GLU A 58 3.38 2.47 -14.17
N LYS A 59 3.52 2.45 -15.50
CA LYS A 59 2.54 3.05 -16.41
C LYS A 59 1.17 2.37 -16.29
N LEU A 60 1.16 1.05 -16.11
CA LEU A 60 -0.08 0.28 -15.94
C LEU A 60 -0.76 0.64 -14.62
N LEU A 61 -0.02 0.65 -13.51
CA LEU A 61 -0.54 1.06 -12.20
C LEU A 61 -1.10 2.50 -12.23
N CYS A 62 -0.37 3.45 -12.83
CA CYS A 62 -0.86 4.83 -12.96
C CYS A 62 -2.17 4.90 -13.76
N ARG A 63 -2.26 4.17 -14.87
CA ARG A 63 -3.47 4.13 -15.71
C ARG A 63 -4.68 3.56 -14.97
N ILE A 64 -4.47 2.50 -14.17
CA ILE A 64 -5.55 1.82 -13.45
C ILE A 64 -6.00 2.62 -12.23
N THR A 65 -5.07 3.22 -11.50
CA THR A 65 -5.34 3.91 -10.24
C THR A 65 -5.66 5.39 -10.41
N GLY A 66 -5.20 6.01 -11.49
CA GLY A 66 -5.26 7.46 -11.71
C GLY A 66 -4.12 8.22 -11.03
N ALA A 67 -3.14 7.53 -10.43
CA ALA A 67 -1.99 8.16 -9.78
C ALA A 67 -0.98 8.71 -10.80
N GLU A 68 -0.18 9.70 -10.37
CA GLU A 68 0.86 10.32 -11.22
C GLU A 68 2.11 9.45 -11.35
N ALA A 69 2.43 8.65 -10.33
CA ALA A 69 3.58 7.75 -10.30
C ALA A 69 3.31 6.55 -9.41
N ALA A 70 4.07 5.47 -9.62
CA ALA A 70 3.94 4.24 -8.86
C ALA A 70 5.29 3.54 -8.67
N MET A 71 5.38 2.71 -7.66
CA MET A 71 6.46 1.76 -7.44
C MET A 71 5.96 0.55 -6.64
N ALA A 72 6.77 -0.50 -6.56
CA ALA A 72 6.47 -1.67 -5.76
C ALA A 72 7.70 -2.12 -4.96
N VAL A 73 7.43 -2.64 -3.75
CA VAL A 73 8.39 -3.22 -2.82
C VAL A 73 7.90 -4.60 -2.37
N ASN A 74 8.67 -5.31 -1.54
CA ASN A 74 8.44 -6.71 -1.19
C ASN A 74 7.04 -7.03 -0.61
N ASN A 75 6.49 -6.13 0.18
CA ASN A 75 5.16 -6.28 0.81
C ASN A 75 4.66 -4.94 1.33
N ASN A 76 3.39 -4.90 1.77
CA ASN A 76 2.78 -3.64 2.22
C ASN A 76 3.42 -3.07 3.50
N ALA A 77 3.91 -3.92 4.40
CA ALA A 77 4.65 -3.45 5.58
C ALA A 77 5.91 -2.66 5.19
N ALA A 78 6.65 -3.17 4.19
CA ALA A 78 7.80 -2.47 3.62
C ALA A 78 7.38 -1.18 2.89
N ALA A 79 6.21 -1.16 2.24
CA ALA A 79 5.69 0.03 1.57
C ALA A 79 5.41 1.17 2.58
N VAL A 80 4.69 0.86 3.66
CA VAL A 80 4.37 1.82 4.72
C VAL A 80 5.65 2.29 5.42
N MET A 81 6.52 1.35 5.82
CA MET A 81 7.81 1.68 6.46
C MET A 81 8.67 2.58 5.58
N LEU A 82 8.82 2.25 4.31
CA LEU A 82 9.61 3.03 3.36
C LEU A 82 9.03 4.42 3.14
N THR A 83 7.71 4.52 2.97
CA THR A 83 7.01 5.79 2.79
C THR A 83 7.23 6.71 3.98
N LEU A 84 6.97 6.22 5.19
CA LEU A 84 7.17 7.00 6.42
C LEU A 84 8.64 7.35 6.65
N SER A 85 9.58 6.41 6.40
CA SER A 85 11.02 6.69 6.53
C SER A 85 11.51 7.77 5.55
N ALA A 86 10.96 7.79 4.33
CA ALA A 86 11.38 8.73 3.29
C ALA A 86 10.75 10.12 3.45
N LEU A 87 9.54 10.21 4.02
CA LEU A 87 8.75 11.44 4.05
C LEU A 87 8.60 12.04 5.46
N CYS A 88 8.61 11.20 6.50
CA CYS A 88 8.19 11.62 7.85
C CYS A 88 9.26 11.38 8.93
N ARG A 89 10.48 10.97 8.58
CA ARG A 89 11.52 10.66 9.58
C ARG A 89 11.81 11.85 10.49
N GLY A 90 11.66 11.66 11.80
CA GLY A 90 11.86 12.69 12.83
C GLY A 90 10.69 13.66 12.97
N GLY A 91 9.66 13.55 12.13
CA GLY A 91 8.45 14.38 12.21
C GLY A 91 7.26 13.61 12.81
N GLU A 92 6.31 14.35 13.29
CA GLU A 92 5.07 13.84 13.88
C GLU A 92 4.09 13.41 12.80
N VAL A 93 3.41 12.27 13.05
CA VAL A 93 2.42 11.71 12.14
C VAL A 93 1.15 11.38 12.95
N PRO A 94 0.16 12.28 12.94
CA PRO A 94 -1.16 12.05 13.51
C PRO A 94 -1.86 10.87 12.83
N VAL A 95 -2.44 9.97 13.66
CA VAL A 95 -3.17 8.79 13.22
C VAL A 95 -4.28 8.43 14.21
N SER A 96 -5.45 8.02 13.73
CA SER A 96 -6.55 7.60 14.59
C SER A 96 -6.18 6.38 15.45
N ARG A 97 -6.44 6.45 16.75
CA ARG A 97 -6.25 5.32 17.69
C ARG A 97 -7.06 4.09 17.26
N GLY A 98 -8.26 4.28 16.73
CA GLY A 98 -9.10 3.20 16.22
C GLY A 98 -8.52 2.52 14.97
N GLU A 99 -7.49 3.08 14.34
CA GLU A 99 -6.83 2.58 13.14
C GLU A 99 -5.46 1.93 13.41
N LEU A 100 -5.02 1.85 14.67
CA LEU A 100 -3.78 1.20 15.08
C LEU A 100 -3.95 -0.32 15.11
N VAL A 101 -4.04 -0.90 13.90
CA VAL A 101 -4.36 -2.33 13.73
C VAL A 101 -3.17 -3.23 13.97
N GLU A 102 -3.46 -4.46 14.47
CA GLU A 102 -2.56 -5.60 14.40
C GLU A 102 -3.05 -6.55 13.30
N ILE A 103 -2.17 -6.90 12.37
CA ILE A 103 -2.42 -7.83 11.29
C ILE A 103 -1.66 -9.15 11.57
N GLY A 104 -1.92 -10.20 10.79
CA GLY A 104 -1.32 -11.52 10.99
C GLY A 104 0.21 -11.50 11.18
N GLY A 105 0.69 -12.36 12.09
CA GLY A 105 2.11 -12.46 12.44
C GLY A 105 2.62 -11.39 13.42
N LYS A 106 1.73 -10.79 14.20
CA LYS A 106 2.01 -9.71 15.15
C LYS A 106 2.54 -8.42 14.52
N PHE A 107 2.20 -8.19 13.24
CA PHE A 107 2.50 -6.92 12.58
C PHE A 107 1.56 -5.83 13.14
N ARG A 108 2.13 -4.78 13.71
CA ARG A 108 1.41 -3.65 14.32
C ARG A 108 1.81 -2.35 13.64
N VAL A 109 0.83 -1.53 13.31
CA VAL A 109 1.08 -0.19 12.73
C VAL A 109 2.01 0.65 13.60
N PRO A 110 1.82 0.74 14.94
CA PRO A 110 2.74 1.48 15.81
C PRO A 110 4.20 1.03 15.71
N ASP A 111 4.45 -0.29 15.62
CA ASP A 111 5.82 -0.82 15.53
C ASP A 111 6.49 -0.41 14.20
N VAL A 112 5.73 -0.41 13.11
CA VAL A 112 6.23 0.04 11.80
C VAL A 112 6.52 1.53 11.79
N MET A 113 5.63 2.33 12.38
CA MET A 113 5.86 3.77 12.54
C MET A 113 7.12 4.05 13.34
N ALA A 114 7.30 3.40 14.48
CA ALA A 114 8.51 3.54 15.30
C ALA A 114 9.78 3.15 14.52
N GLN A 115 9.76 2.03 13.78
CA GLN A 115 10.90 1.57 12.98
C GLN A 115 11.19 2.49 11.78
N SER A 116 10.20 3.20 11.26
CA SER A 116 10.41 4.17 10.19
C SER A 116 11.17 5.44 10.65
N GLY A 117 11.18 5.68 11.95
CA GLY A 117 11.70 6.90 12.55
C GLY A 117 10.71 8.07 12.54
N ALA A 118 9.45 7.85 12.15
CA ALA A 118 8.37 8.80 12.35
C ALA A 118 7.92 8.81 13.82
N ILE A 119 7.44 9.93 14.29
CA ILE A 119 6.90 10.10 15.66
C ILE A 119 5.37 9.94 15.56
N MET A 120 4.86 8.84 16.11
CA MET A 120 3.42 8.60 16.11
C MET A 120 2.71 9.51 17.10
N VAL A 121 1.63 10.16 16.65
CA VAL A 121 0.69 10.92 17.48
C VAL A 121 -0.68 10.26 17.35
N ASP A 122 -1.08 9.46 18.34
CA ASP A 122 -2.37 8.76 18.31
C ASP A 122 -3.49 9.67 18.80
N LEU A 123 -4.60 9.71 18.02
CA LEU A 123 -5.70 10.65 18.18
C LEU A 123 -7.02 9.97 18.52
N GLY A 124 -7.91 10.73 19.15
CA GLY A 124 -9.26 10.28 19.45
C GLY A 124 -9.31 9.12 20.42
N THR A 125 -10.27 8.23 20.25
CA THR A 125 -10.51 7.07 21.10
C THR A 125 -10.60 5.78 20.27
N THR A 126 -10.84 4.65 20.92
CA THR A 126 -10.95 3.34 20.23
C THR A 126 -12.05 3.33 19.16
N ASN A 127 -13.17 4.04 19.39
CA ASN A 127 -14.37 3.97 18.56
C ASN A 127 -14.72 5.30 17.88
N LYS A 128 -14.11 6.42 18.29
CA LYS A 128 -14.39 7.72 17.71
C LYS A 128 -13.13 8.54 17.52
N THR A 129 -12.99 9.09 16.33
CA THR A 129 -12.00 10.10 15.99
C THR A 129 -12.69 11.15 15.13
N HIS A 130 -12.60 12.40 15.54
CA HIS A 130 -13.18 13.56 14.86
C HIS A 130 -12.11 14.30 14.07
N LEU A 131 -12.52 15.08 13.08
CA LEU A 131 -11.59 15.91 12.32
C LEU A 131 -10.87 16.94 13.21
N SER A 132 -11.57 17.45 14.25
CA SER A 132 -11.00 18.36 15.24
C SER A 132 -9.81 17.73 15.99
N ASP A 133 -9.81 16.39 16.24
CA ASP A 133 -8.70 15.73 16.90
C ASP A 133 -7.40 15.83 16.06
N TYR A 134 -7.54 15.72 14.74
CA TYR A 134 -6.42 15.92 13.82
C TYR A 134 -5.99 17.39 13.77
N GLU A 135 -6.96 18.32 13.68
CA GLU A 135 -6.67 19.76 13.59
C GLU A 135 -5.92 20.26 14.83
N GLU A 136 -6.33 19.84 16.03
CA GLU A 136 -5.70 20.20 17.30
C GLU A 136 -4.28 19.62 17.46
N ALA A 137 -3.96 18.49 16.80
CA ALA A 137 -2.66 17.84 16.86
C ALA A 137 -1.63 18.40 15.86
N ILE A 138 -2.10 19.14 14.84
CA ILE A 138 -1.19 19.73 13.84
C ILE A 138 -0.34 20.83 14.48
N ASN A 139 0.96 20.72 14.28
CA ASN A 139 1.95 21.72 14.74
C ASN A 139 3.13 21.78 13.75
N GLU A 140 4.15 22.57 14.09
CA GLU A 140 5.34 22.77 13.24
C GLU A 140 6.20 21.52 13.00
N ASN A 141 6.03 20.48 13.82
CA ASN A 141 6.74 19.21 13.68
C ASN A 141 5.95 18.17 12.88
N THR A 142 4.71 18.46 12.53
CA THR A 142 3.83 17.53 11.78
C THR A 142 4.35 17.35 10.35
N ALA A 143 4.63 16.11 9.95
CA ALA A 143 5.19 15.77 8.64
C ALA A 143 4.14 15.26 7.64
N ALA A 144 3.09 14.58 8.11
CA ALA A 144 2.01 14.03 7.29
C ALA A 144 0.82 13.67 8.18
N LEU A 145 -0.37 13.50 7.59
CA LEU A 145 -1.52 12.88 8.22
C LEU A 145 -1.63 11.44 7.71
N LEU A 146 -1.80 10.47 8.63
CA LEU A 146 -1.91 9.05 8.28
C LEU A 146 -3.34 8.54 8.46
N LYS A 147 -3.82 7.87 7.43
CA LYS A 147 -5.06 7.10 7.42
C LYS A 147 -4.72 5.62 7.29
N VAL A 148 -5.30 4.76 8.14
CA VAL A 148 -5.14 3.30 8.04
C VAL A 148 -6.50 2.64 7.95
N HIS A 149 -6.71 1.83 6.92
CA HIS A 149 -7.97 1.11 6.75
C HIS A 149 -8.00 -0.15 7.64
N THR A 150 -9.08 -0.28 8.43
CA THR A 150 -9.31 -1.43 9.33
C THR A 150 -9.86 -2.65 8.57
N SER A 151 -9.02 -3.25 7.70
CA SER A 151 -9.44 -4.31 6.76
C SER A 151 -9.76 -5.66 7.42
N ASN A 152 -9.35 -5.88 8.69
CA ASN A 152 -9.43 -7.17 9.36
C ASN A 152 -10.37 -7.22 10.57
N PHE A 153 -10.98 -6.09 10.94
CA PHE A 153 -11.99 -6.01 11.98
C PHE A 153 -12.97 -4.86 11.73
N ARG A 154 -14.08 -4.86 12.45
CA ARG A 154 -15.06 -3.77 12.45
C ARG A 154 -15.44 -3.38 13.86
N VAL A 155 -15.58 -2.09 14.11
CA VAL A 155 -16.19 -1.55 15.34
C VAL A 155 -17.64 -1.19 15.00
N VAL A 156 -18.57 -1.70 15.76
CA VAL A 156 -20.02 -1.52 15.53
C VAL A 156 -20.66 -0.81 16.74
N GLY A 157 -21.55 0.11 16.48
CA GLY A 157 -22.27 0.88 17.50
C GLY A 157 -21.99 2.37 17.37
N PHE A 158 -21.71 3.04 18.47
CA PHE A 158 -21.42 4.48 18.50
C PHE A 158 -19.99 4.76 18.00
N THR A 159 -19.80 4.76 16.70
CA THR A 159 -18.49 4.94 16.05
C THR A 159 -18.45 6.21 15.20
N GLU A 160 -17.26 6.78 15.05
CA GLU A 160 -16.98 7.87 14.12
C GLU A 160 -15.55 7.78 13.61
N SER A 161 -15.34 8.07 12.34
CA SER A 161 -14.02 8.06 11.72
C SER A 161 -13.92 9.17 10.67
N VAL A 162 -12.73 9.70 10.48
CA VAL A 162 -12.46 10.75 9.51
C VAL A 162 -12.15 10.10 8.15
N SER A 163 -12.79 10.58 7.09
CA SER A 163 -12.56 10.12 5.73
C SER A 163 -11.25 10.66 5.15
N VAL A 164 -10.74 10.00 4.10
CA VAL A 164 -9.55 10.50 3.36
C VAL A 164 -9.79 11.89 2.80
N ALA A 165 -10.99 12.16 2.28
CA ALA A 165 -11.34 13.47 1.71
C ALA A 165 -11.28 14.60 2.75
N GLU A 166 -11.83 14.37 3.94
CA GLU A 166 -11.74 15.33 5.05
C GLU A 166 -10.29 15.56 5.50
N LEU A 167 -9.48 14.48 5.59
CA LEU A 167 -8.05 14.61 5.91
C LEU A 167 -7.29 15.37 4.83
N VAL A 168 -7.60 15.16 3.55
CA VAL A 168 -6.96 15.88 2.45
C VAL A 168 -7.32 17.38 2.51
N GLU A 169 -8.59 17.71 2.74
CA GLU A 169 -9.00 19.11 2.91
C GLU A 169 -8.26 19.78 4.07
N LEU A 170 -8.12 19.09 5.20
CA LEU A 170 -7.36 19.58 6.35
C LEU A 170 -5.87 19.70 6.01
N GLY A 171 -5.29 18.67 5.39
CA GLY A 171 -3.88 18.64 4.98
C GLY A 171 -3.53 19.77 4.02
N ASP A 172 -4.39 20.06 3.06
CA ASP A 172 -4.18 21.15 2.08
C ASP A 172 -4.17 22.53 2.77
N LYS A 173 -5.00 22.75 3.80
CA LYS A 173 -4.99 23.99 4.62
C LYS A 173 -3.64 24.21 5.31
N HIS A 174 -2.97 23.13 5.70
CA HIS A 174 -1.71 23.17 6.46
C HIS A 174 -0.47 22.82 5.62
N GLY A 175 -0.63 22.52 4.32
CA GLY A 175 0.47 22.10 3.44
C GLY A 175 1.03 20.71 3.76
N LEU A 176 0.22 19.84 4.38
CA LEU A 176 0.60 18.50 4.83
C LEU A 176 0.09 17.42 3.85
N PRO A 177 0.93 16.44 3.48
CA PRO A 177 0.47 15.31 2.68
C PRO A 177 -0.35 14.34 3.52
N VAL A 178 -1.38 13.73 2.89
CA VAL A 178 -2.12 12.60 3.46
C VAL A 178 -1.55 11.31 2.89
N ILE A 179 -1.16 10.40 3.77
CA ILE A 179 -0.70 9.04 3.45
C ILE A 179 -1.80 8.08 3.86
N GLU A 180 -2.20 7.18 2.95
CA GLU A 180 -3.18 6.15 3.27
C GLU A 180 -2.60 4.75 3.12
N ASP A 181 -2.77 3.92 4.16
CA ASP A 181 -2.55 2.48 4.13
C ASP A 181 -3.89 1.75 4.04
N ILE A 182 -4.25 1.29 2.85
CA ILE A 182 -5.48 0.52 2.65
C ILE A 182 -5.28 -0.96 3.03
N GLY A 183 -4.06 -1.46 2.98
CA GLY A 183 -3.74 -2.86 3.29
C GLY A 183 -4.29 -3.85 2.27
N SER A 184 -5.59 -4.12 2.30
CA SER A 184 -6.29 -4.97 1.32
C SER A 184 -7.13 -4.08 0.42
N VAL A 185 -6.79 -4.02 -0.86
CA VAL A 185 -7.42 -3.11 -1.80
C VAL A 185 -8.09 -3.86 -2.94
N VAL A 186 -9.18 -3.30 -3.42
CA VAL A 186 -9.82 -3.66 -4.70
C VAL A 186 -9.64 -2.54 -5.72
N LEU A 187 -9.57 -2.92 -6.99
CA LEU A 187 -9.57 -1.98 -8.12
C LEU A 187 -10.96 -1.82 -8.73
N ILE A 188 -11.93 -2.57 -8.24
CA ILE A 188 -13.33 -2.56 -8.68
C ILE A 188 -14.24 -2.45 -7.46
N ASP A 189 -15.35 -1.78 -7.63
CA ASP A 189 -16.39 -1.70 -6.60
C ASP A 189 -17.10 -3.06 -6.44
N LEU A 190 -16.79 -3.78 -5.36
CA LEU A 190 -17.33 -5.10 -5.05
C LEU A 190 -18.83 -5.09 -4.75
N SER A 191 -19.39 -3.95 -4.34
CA SER A 191 -20.84 -3.84 -4.04
C SER A 191 -21.70 -4.10 -5.28
N LYS A 192 -21.19 -3.82 -6.48
CA LYS A 192 -21.83 -4.12 -7.76
C LYS A 192 -22.03 -5.62 -8.02
N TYR A 193 -21.30 -6.44 -7.27
CA TYR A 193 -21.37 -7.91 -7.35
C TYR A 193 -22.02 -8.54 -6.12
N GLY A 194 -22.72 -7.73 -5.29
CA GLY A 194 -23.40 -8.22 -4.09
C GLY A 194 -22.48 -8.53 -2.90
N LEU A 195 -21.21 -8.07 -2.96
CA LEU A 195 -20.25 -8.19 -1.87
C LEU A 195 -20.25 -6.91 -1.01
N THR A 196 -19.66 -6.99 0.17
CA THR A 196 -19.46 -5.81 1.01
C THR A 196 -18.58 -4.79 0.28
N TYR A 197 -18.95 -3.51 0.37
CA TYR A 197 -18.13 -2.43 -0.14
C TYR A 197 -16.76 -2.41 0.56
N GLU A 198 -15.72 -2.28 -0.25
CA GLU A 198 -14.35 -2.01 0.19
C GLU A 198 -13.83 -0.78 -0.57
N PRO A 199 -13.06 0.12 0.09
CA PRO A 199 -12.53 1.30 -0.57
C PRO A 199 -11.58 0.93 -1.71
N THR A 200 -11.65 1.69 -2.79
CA THR A 200 -10.78 1.50 -3.95
C THR A 200 -9.61 2.48 -3.94
N VAL A 201 -8.48 2.09 -4.53
CA VAL A 201 -7.32 3.00 -4.71
C VAL A 201 -7.72 4.26 -5.47
N GLN A 202 -8.58 4.10 -6.49
CA GLN A 202 -9.03 5.20 -7.33
C GLN A 202 -9.80 6.26 -6.53
N GLU A 203 -10.56 5.85 -5.52
CA GLU A 203 -11.28 6.79 -4.63
C GLU A 203 -10.31 7.60 -3.79
N SER A 204 -9.31 6.96 -3.19
CA SER A 204 -8.28 7.63 -2.40
C SER A 204 -7.46 8.62 -3.23
N ILE A 205 -7.05 8.22 -4.44
CA ILE A 205 -6.32 9.10 -5.36
C ILE A 205 -7.20 10.28 -5.80
N ARG A 206 -8.48 10.05 -6.14
CA ARG A 206 -9.42 11.14 -6.48
C ARG A 206 -9.71 12.06 -5.32
N ALA A 207 -9.73 11.54 -4.10
CA ALA A 207 -9.86 12.36 -2.88
C ALA A 207 -8.63 13.25 -2.63
N GLY A 208 -7.50 12.97 -3.30
CA GLY A 208 -6.29 13.79 -3.22
C GLY A 208 -5.21 13.24 -2.30
N ALA A 209 -5.33 11.98 -1.82
CA ALA A 209 -4.27 11.34 -1.05
C ALA A 209 -2.92 11.48 -1.76
N ALA A 210 -1.90 11.93 -1.02
CA ALA A 210 -0.57 12.15 -1.58
C ALA A 210 0.13 10.82 -1.90
N ILE A 211 -0.05 9.82 -1.03
CA ILE A 211 0.44 8.44 -1.19
C ILE A 211 -0.62 7.46 -0.73
N VAL A 212 -0.79 6.39 -1.48
CA VAL A 212 -1.60 5.22 -1.10
C VAL A 212 -0.74 3.97 -1.16
N CYS A 213 -0.74 3.18 -0.07
CA CYS A 213 -0.02 1.92 0.06
C CYS A 213 -1.00 0.74 0.15
N PHE A 214 -0.70 -0.36 -0.55
CA PHE A 214 -1.55 -1.56 -0.53
C PHE A 214 -0.81 -2.84 -0.93
N SER A 215 -1.40 -3.99 -0.57
CA SER A 215 -0.85 -5.33 -0.86
C SER A 215 -1.24 -5.82 -2.25
N GLY A 216 -0.29 -6.45 -2.97
CA GLY A 216 -0.53 -7.08 -4.26
C GLY A 216 -1.20 -8.46 -4.18
N ASP A 217 -0.96 -9.21 -3.11
CA ASP A 217 -1.33 -10.61 -2.94
C ASP A 217 -2.66 -10.85 -2.17
N LYS A 218 -3.46 -9.80 -2.04
CA LYS A 218 -4.81 -9.87 -1.47
C LYS A 218 -5.87 -9.71 -2.56
N LEU A 219 -6.80 -8.79 -2.40
CA LEU A 219 -7.92 -8.58 -3.34
C LEU A 219 -7.48 -8.07 -4.73
N LEU A 220 -6.28 -7.54 -4.88
CA LEU A 220 -5.70 -7.27 -6.19
C LEU A 220 -5.50 -8.56 -7.01
N GLY A 221 -5.25 -9.70 -6.36
CA GLY A 221 -5.10 -10.99 -7.03
C GLY A 221 -3.73 -11.25 -7.63
N GLY A 222 -2.71 -10.49 -7.23
CA GLY A 222 -1.35 -10.58 -7.76
C GLY A 222 -0.35 -11.28 -6.85
N PRO A 223 0.95 -11.11 -7.11
CA PRO A 223 2.02 -11.62 -6.26
C PRO A 223 2.14 -10.83 -4.96
N GLN A 224 2.88 -11.38 -4.00
CA GLN A 224 3.28 -10.60 -2.83
C GLN A 224 4.08 -9.37 -3.27
N ALA A 225 3.50 -8.21 -3.02
CA ALA A 225 4.12 -6.91 -3.23
C ALA A 225 3.47 -5.88 -2.31
N GLY A 226 4.22 -4.85 -1.95
CA GLY A 226 3.69 -3.60 -1.41
C GLY A 226 3.69 -2.57 -2.54
N ILE A 227 2.53 -2.13 -2.95
CA ILE A 227 2.38 -1.17 -4.04
C ILE A 227 2.23 0.21 -3.42
N ILE A 228 2.96 1.19 -3.96
CA ILE A 228 2.96 2.58 -3.53
C ILE A 228 2.59 3.41 -4.75
N VAL A 229 1.49 4.12 -4.70
CA VAL A 229 1.02 5.02 -5.77
C VAL A 229 0.73 6.40 -5.21
N GLY A 230 0.79 7.44 -6.04
CA GLY A 230 0.45 8.79 -5.60
C GLY A 230 1.10 9.88 -6.42
N ARG A 231 1.30 11.05 -5.78
CA ARG A 231 1.89 12.24 -6.42
C ARG A 231 3.36 11.98 -6.76
N LYS A 232 3.76 12.36 -7.96
CA LYS A 232 5.09 12.10 -8.53
C LYS A 232 6.24 12.61 -7.68
N GLU A 233 6.07 13.75 -7.04
CA GLU A 233 7.09 14.37 -6.19
C GLU A 233 7.45 13.50 -4.97
N TYR A 234 6.44 12.89 -4.31
CA TYR A 234 6.64 12.00 -3.17
C TYR A 234 7.21 10.65 -3.60
N ILE A 235 6.67 10.05 -4.67
CA ILE A 235 7.21 8.79 -5.23
C ILE A 235 8.68 8.96 -5.62
N LYS A 236 9.07 10.11 -6.18
CA LYS A 236 10.47 10.41 -6.51
C LYS A 236 11.37 10.45 -5.27
N LYS A 237 10.89 11.01 -4.15
CA LYS A 237 11.62 11.01 -2.86
C LYS A 237 11.77 9.58 -2.33
N ILE A 238 10.69 8.79 -2.35
CA ILE A 238 10.67 7.39 -1.89
C ILE A 238 11.62 6.53 -2.73
N LYS A 239 11.60 6.63 -4.07
CA LYS A 239 12.51 5.91 -4.98
C LYS A 239 13.99 6.17 -4.69
N LYS A 240 14.35 7.34 -4.16
CA LYS A 240 15.73 7.73 -3.83
C LYS A 240 16.18 7.25 -2.45
N HIS A 241 15.27 6.82 -1.58
CA HIS A 241 15.61 6.42 -0.22
C HIS A 241 16.42 5.11 -0.21
N PRO A 242 17.49 4.97 0.61
CA PRO A 242 18.35 3.77 0.63
C PRO A 242 17.59 2.46 0.88
N LEU A 243 16.54 2.48 1.72
CA LEU A 243 15.70 1.30 1.98
C LEU A 243 14.97 0.78 0.73
N THR A 244 14.79 1.59 -0.31
CA THR A 244 14.20 1.15 -1.57
C THR A 244 15.00 -0.02 -2.18
N ARG A 245 16.33 -0.02 -2.02
CA ARG A 245 17.15 -1.13 -2.47
C ARG A 245 16.99 -2.37 -1.60
N ALA A 246 16.86 -2.22 -0.30
CA ALA A 246 16.64 -3.33 0.64
C ALA A 246 15.26 -4.00 0.44
N PHE A 247 14.26 -3.21 0.08
CA PHE A 247 12.87 -3.65 -0.07
C PHE A 247 12.45 -3.94 -1.52
N ARG A 248 13.37 -3.89 -2.47
CA ARG A 248 13.04 -4.07 -3.90
C ARG A 248 12.50 -5.46 -4.19
N ILE A 249 11.51 -5.54 -5.09
CA ILE A 249 10.99 -6.79 -5.62
C ILE A 249 12.01 -7.45 -6.57
N ASP A 250 11.91 -8.75 -6.75
CA ASP A 250 12.69 -9.53 -7.70
C ASP A 250 12.01 -9.62 -9.09
N LYS A 251 12.63 -10.37 -10.02
CA LYS A 251 12.09 -10.55 -11.36
C LYS A 251 10.80 -11.38 -11.41
N PHE A 252 10.62 -12.33 -10.45
CA PHE A 252 9.40 -13.14 -10.37
C PHE A 252 8.21 -12.25 -10.01
N THR A 253 8.38 -11.45 -8.96
CA THR A 253 7.35 -10.52 -8.49
C THR A 253 7.05 -9.45 -9.53
N ALA A 254 8.08 -8.88 -10.19
CA ALA A 254 7.89 -7.86 -11.22
C ALA A 254 7.09 -8.39 -12.41
N ALA A 255 7.47 -9.57 -12.96
CA ALA A 255 6.77 -10.20 -14.06
C ALA A 255 5.35 -10.63 -13.69
N ALA A 256 5.13 -11.17 -12.49
CA ALA A 256 3.80 -11.56 -12.03
C ALA A 256 2.89 -10.34 -11.82
N LEU A 257 3.43 -9.22 -11.31
CA LEU A 257 2.67 -7.97 -11.10
C LEU A 257 2.26 -7.33 -12.43
N GLU A 258 3.13 -7.34 -13.44
CA GLU A 258 2.82 -6.84 -14.79
C GLU A 258 1.67 -7.61 -15.45
N LEU A 259 1.56 -8.91 -15.16
CA LEU A 259 0.53 -9.79 -15.73
C LEU A 259 -0.81 -9.75 -14.99
N THR A 260 -0.82 -9.23 -13.75
CA THR A 260 -2.03 -9.16 -12.92
C THR A 260 -2.89 -7.97 -13.28
#